data_aa5943cc017a9f65665473083d05695e
#
_entry.id   aa5943cc017a9f65665473083d05695e
#
_cell.length_a   1.000
_cell.length_b   1.000
_cell.length_c   1.000
_cell.angle_alpha   90.00
_cell.angle_beta   90.00
_cell.angle_gamma   90.00
#
_symmetry.space_group_name_H-M   'P 1'
#
loop_
_entity.id
_entity.type
_entity.pdbx_description
1 polymer ?
#
loop_
_entity_poly.entity_id
_entity_poly.type
_entity_poly.pdbx_seq_one_letter_code
_entity_poly.pdbx_strand_id
1 'polypeptide(L)'
;MKDLLNMQLRGQWSSAQVQQLSPTALAYIGDAVYELFVRVHYLIPPRKQRLYHHQVVAQVRAESQAQQLRSLEPHLTPAERDLLKRGRNAASGCPKRLNPAIYQQATSLETLIGYLYLCDPQRLAYLLTQLNLNAPPESLENLLP
;
A
#
# COMPACT_ATOMS: atom_id res chain seq x y z
N MET A 1 15.03 22.19 5.80
CA MET A 1 15.06 21.04 6.72
C MET A 1 14.10 19.92 6.36
N LYS A 2 12.84 20.23 6.00
CA LYS A 2 11.87 19.23 5.53
C LYS A 2 12.39 18.45 4.32
N ASP A 3 13.02 19.12 3.38
CA ASP A 3 13.53 18.49 2.16
C ASP A 3 14.72 17.56 2.43
N LEU A 4 15.59 17.92 3.37
CA LEU A 4 16.73 17.11 3.72
C LEU A 4 16.31 15.77 4.36
N LEU A 5 15.32 15.82 5.26
CA LEU A 5 14.79 14.60 5.89
C LEU A 5 14.12 13.70 4.86
N ASN A 6 13.32 14.27 3.96
CA ASN A 6 12.72 13.52 2.87
C ASN A 6 13.76 12.87 1.96
N MET A 7 14.84 13.58 1.66
CA MET A 7 15.95 13.03 0.86
C MET A 7 16.64 11.88 1.57
N GLN A 8 16.83 11.98 2.89
CA GLN A 8 17.46 10.91 3.66
C GLN A 8 16.60 9.66 3.77
N LEU A 9 15.28 9.85 3.96
CA LEU A 9 14.35 8.71 4.09
C LEU A 9 14.05 8.03 2.75
N ARG A 10 13.85 8.82 1.70
CA ARG A 10 13.48 8.29 0.39
C ARG A 10 14.67 8.01 -0.51
N GLY A 11 15.78 8.68 -0.29
CA GLY A 11 16.87 8.75 -1.25
C GLY A 11 16.50 9.61 -2.46
N GLN A 12 17.39 9.63 -3.44
CA GLN A 12 17.19 10.30 -4.72
C GLN A 12 17.17 9.26 -5.83
N TRP A 13 16.04 9.17 -6.54
CA TRP A 13 15.82 8.15 -7.55
C TRP A 13 15.34 8.80 -8.84
N SER A 14 15.98 8.47 -9.95
CA SER A 14 15.45 8.79 -11.26
C SER A 14 14.32 7.83 -11.62
N SER A 15 13.40 8.25 -12.50
CA SER A 15 12.35 7.38 -13.01
C SER A 15 12.92 6.11 -13.65
N ALA A 16 14.04 6.24 -14.37
CA ALA A 16 14.71 5.11 -15.02
C ALA A 16 15.21 4.08 -13.98
N GLN A 17 15.80 4.53 -12.88
CA GLN A 17 16.27 3.65 -11.81
C GLN A 17 15.10 2.89 -11.17
N VAL A 18 14.01 3.57 -10.87
CA VAL A 18 12.85 2.95 -10.23
C VAL A 18 12.16 1.97 -11.16
N GLN A 19 12.10 2.26 -12.46
CA GLN A 19 11.53 1.35 -13.46
C GLN A 19 12.31 0.04 -13.59
N GLN A 20 13.58 0.02 -13.22
CA GLN A 20 14.40 -1.19 -13.20
C GLN A 20 14.21 -2.05 -11.96
N LEU A 21 13.56 -1.53 -10.93
CA LEU A 21 13.27 -2.30 -9.72
C LEU A 21 12.19 -3.34 -9.98
N SER A 22 12.35 -4.50 -9.37
CA SER A 22 11.34 -5.55 -9.46
C SER A 22 10.06 -5.12 -8.74
N PRO A 23 8.87 -5.59 -9.17
CA PRO A 23 7.65 -5.36 -8.43
C PRO A 23 7.72 -5.87 -6.99
N THR A 24 8.43 -6.95 -6.74
CA THR A 24 8.65 -7.50 -5.39
C THR A 24 9.43 -6.54 -4.50
N ALA A 25 10.47 -5.91 -5.02
CA ALA A 25 11.25 -4.91 -4.28
C ALA A 25 10.40 -3.67 -3.99
N LEU A 26 9.61 -3.22 -4.96
CA LEU A 26 8.69 -2.09 -4.77
C LEU A 26 7.62 -2.41 -3.73
N ALA A 27 7.05 -3.62 -3.75
CA ALA A 27 6.06 -4.06 -2.77
C ALA A 27 6.66 -4.10 -1.36
N TYR A 28 7.91 -4.52 -1.23
CA TYR A 28 8.60 -4.56 0.06
C TYR A 28 8.71 -3.16 0.68
N ILE A 29 9.05 -2.15 -0.13
CA ILE A 29 9.06 -0.75 0.31
C ILE A 29 7.63 -0.28 0.59
N GLY A 30 6.70 -0.58 -0.30
CA GLY A 30 5.30 -0.16 -0.16
C GLY A 30 4.62 -0.70 1.10
N ASP A 31 4.94 -1.93 1.49
CA ASP A 31 4.45 -2.52 2.75
C ASP A 31 4.85 -1.66 3.95
N ALA A 32 6.13 -1.28 4.05
CA ALA A 32 6.63 -0.44 5.13
C ALA A 32 6.00 0.95 5.13
N VAL A 33 5.86 1.56 3.95
CA VAL A 33 5.25 2.89 3.80
C VAL A 33 3.78 2.87 4.20
N TYR A 34 3.03 1.88 3.73
CA TYR A 34 1.62 1.74 4.05
C TYR A 34 1.41 1.52 5.55
N GLU A 35 2.20 0.64 6.16
CA GLU A 35 2.12 0.39 7.59
C GLU A 35 2.44 1.65 8.40
N LEU A 36 3.47 2.41 8.01
CA LEU A 36 3.78 3.68 8.66
C LEU A 36 2.60 4.66 8.57
N PHE A 37 2.01 4.79 7.39
CA PHE A 37 0.84 5.65 7.17
C PHE A 37 -0.32 5.25 8.10
N VAL A 38 -0.63 3.96 8.19
CA VAL A 38 -1.71 3.44 9.04
C VAL A 38 -1.39 3.69 10.52
N ARG A 39 -0.15 3.46 10.95
CA ARG A 39 0.28 3.72 12.33
C ARG A 39 0.12 5.19 12.70
N VAL A 40 0.51 6.10 11.82
CA VAL A 40 0.35 7.54 12.05
C VAL A 40 -1.14 7.93 12.08
N HIS A 41 -1.96 7.33 11.21
CA HIS A 41 -3.40 7.61 11.18
C HIS A 41 -4.09 7.29 12.51
N TYR A 42 -3.73 6.19 13.15
CA TYR A 42 -4.34 5.76 14.42
C TYR A 42 -3.61 6.24 15.68
N LEU A 43 -2.58 7.07 15.50
CA LEU A 43 -1.79 7.58 16.63
C LEU A 43 -2.63 8.47 17.56
N ILE A 44 -3.56 9.23 16.99
CA ILE A 44 -4.43 10.16 17.73
C ILE A 44 -5.89 9.74 17.52
N PRO A 45 -6.73 9.73 18.57
CA PRO A 45 -6.42 10.03 19.96
C PRO A 45 -5.56 8.93 20.61
N PRO A 46 -4.74 9.28 21.62
CA PRO A 46 -3.93 8.29 22.31
C PRO A 46 -4.79 7.18 22.94
N ARG A 47 -4.32 5.97 22.85
CA ARG A 47 -5.00 4.79 23.39
C ARG A 47 -3.97 3.78 23.89
N LYS A 48 -4.43 2.78 24.64
CA LYS A 48 -3.55 1.71 25.11
C LYS A 48 -2.88 1.01 23.93
N GLN A 49 -1.60 0.67 24.08
CA GLN A 49 -0.79 0.05 23.02
C GLN A 49 -1.46 -1.15 22.38
N ARG A 50 -2.12 -1.99 23.17
CA ARG A 50 -2.83 -3.17 22.66
C ARG A 50 -3.95 -2.81 21.69
N LEU A 51 -4.75 -1.80 21.99
CA LEU A 51 -5.83 -1.32 21.11
C LEU A 51 -5.26 -0.66 19.88
N TYR A 52 -4.23 0.15 20.04
CA TYR A 52 -3.55 0.79 18.92
C TYR A 52 -3.02 -0.25 17.94
N HIS A 53 -2.29 -1.23 18.44
CA HIS A 53 -1.75 -2.31 17.60
C HIS A 53 -2.86 -3.09 16.89
N HIS A 54 -3.94 -3.41 17.62
CA HIS A 54 -5.09 -4.12 17.05
C HIS A 54 -5.71 -3.36 15.86
N GLN A 55 -5.87 -2.04 16.00
CA GLN A 55 -6.41 -1.21 14.92
C GLN A 55 -5.48 -1.17 13.72
N VAL A 56 -4.18 -1.06 13.95
CA VAL A 56 -3.18 -1.07 12.86
C VAL A 56 -3.23 -2.41 12.13
N VAL A 57 -3.17 -3.53 12.84
CA VAL A 57 -3.20 -4.88 12.24
C VAL A 57 -4.47 -5.07 11.40
N ALA A 58 -5.62 -4.60 11.88
CA ALA A 58 -6.88 -4.71 11.15
C ALA A 58 -6.83 -4.02 9.77
N GLN A 59 -6.00 -2.99 9.62
CA GLN A 59 -5.90 -2.24 8.36
C GLN A 59 -4.75 -2.69 7.46
N VAL A 60 -3.67 -3.25 8.01
CA VAL A 60 -2.52 -3.66 7.19
C VAL A 60 -2.63 -5.10 6.68
N ARG A 61 -3.59 -5.85 7.13
CA ARG A 61 -3.81 -7.21 6.63
C ARG A 61 -4.26 -7.21 5.15
N ALA A 62 -4.03 -8.31 4.47
CA ALA A 62 -4.24 -8.43 3.02
C ALA A 62 -5.69 -8.12 2.60
N GLU A 63 -6.68 -8.58 3.35
CA GLU A 63 -8.10 -8.34 3.06
C GLU A 63 -8.45 -6.85 3.09
N SER A 64 -7.93 -6.13 4.07
CA SER A 64 -8.15 -4.68 4.19
C SER A 64 -7.43 -3.93 3.08
N GLN A 65 -6.22 -4.35 2.71
CA GLN A 65 -5.50 -3.76 1.58
C GLN A 65 -6.26 -3.98 0.26
N ALA A 66 -6.81 -5.17 0.03
CA ALA A 66 -7.62 -5.44 -1.15
C ALA A 66 -8.86 -4.54 -1.22
N GLN A 67 -9.52 -4.31 -0.08
CA GLN A 67 -10.65 -3.39 0.03
C GLN A 67 -10.22 -1.95 -0.32
N GLN A 68 -9.10 -1.50 0.21
CA GLN A 68 -8.58 -0.15 -0.06
C GLN A 68 -8.18 0.01 -1.54
N LEU A 69 -7.61 -1.02 -2.15
CA LEU A 69 -7.29 -0.99 -3.58
C LEU A 69 -8.55 -0.70 -4.41
N ARG A 70 -9.66 -1.32 -4.10
CA ARG A 70 -10.93 -1.07 -4.79
C ARG A 70 -11.38 0.39 -4.67
N SER A 71 -11.18 0.99 -3.50
CA SER A 71 -11.48 2.42 -3.28
C SER A 71 -10.61 3.33 -4.14
N LEU A 72 -9.39 2.90 -4.46
CA LEU A 72 -8.46 3.67 -5.28
C LEU A 72 -8.70 3.54 -6.78
N GLU A 73 -9.28 2.43 -7.26
CA GLU A 73 -9.40 2.13 -8.68
C GLU A 73 -9.98 3.28 -9.53
N PRO A 74 -11.04 4.00 -9.11
CA PRO A 74 -11.57 5.12 -9.89
C PRO A 74 -10.58 6.29 -10.07
N HIS A 75 -9.57 6.38 -9.23
CA HIS A 75 -8.60 7.48 -9.20
C HIS A 75 -7.32 7.15 -9.95
N LEU A 76 -7.13 5.91 -10.39
CA LEU A 76 -5.87 5.45 -10.95
C LEU A 76 -5.71 5.80 -12.42
N THR A 77 -4.50 6.21 -12.78
CA THR A 77 -4.09 6.40 -14.18
C THR A 77 -3.87 5.05 -14.88
N PRO A 78 -3.88 5.01 -16.22
CA PRO A 78 -3.53 3.77 -16.94
C PRO A 78 -2.14 3.22 -16.57
N ALA A 79 -1.15 4.09 -16.40
CA ALA A 79 0.20 3.67 -16.01
C ALA A 79 0.22 3.04 -14.61
N GLU A 80 -0.56 3.60 -13.67
CA GLU A 80 -0.70 3.04 -12.32
C GLU A 80 -1.39 1.68 -12.36
N ARG A 81 -2.39 1.50 -13.21
CA ARG A 81 -3.07 0.20 -13.40
C ARG A 81 -2.13 -0.86 -13.98
N ASP A 82 -1.26 -0.48 -14.91
CA ASP A 82 -0.23 -1.39 -15.45
C ASP A 82 0.73 -1.82 -14.35
N LEU A 83 1.10 -0.91 -13.45
CA LEU A 83 1.97 -1.20 -12.32
C LEU A 83 1.30 -2.19 -11.34
N LEU A 84 0.00 -2.01 -11.06
CA LEU A 84 -0.77 -2.96 -10.26
C LEU A 84 -0.75 -4.36 -10.89
N LYS A 85 -0.94 -4.45 -12.19
CA LYS A 85 -0.92 -5.71 -12.93
C LYS A 85 0.43 -6.40 -12.80
N ARG A 86 1.52 -5.65 -12.94
CA ARG A 86 2.88 -6.18 -12.76
C ARG A 86 3.09 -6.70 -11.35
N GLY A 87 2.65 -5.97 -10.34
CA GLY A 87 2.74 -6.38 -8.94
C GLY A 87 1.95 -7.65 -8.66
N ARG A 88 0.73 -7.72 -9.16
CA ARG A 88 -0.12 -8.90 -9.03
C ARG A 88 0.52 -10.13 -9.67
N ASN A 89 1.07 -9.98 -10.87
CA ASN A 89 1.69 -11.09 -11.61
C ASN A 89 2.98 -11.57 -10.97
N ALA A 90 3.69 -10.71 -10.26
CA ALA A 90 4.94 -11.05 -9.58
C ALA A 90 4.73 -11.58 -8.14
N ALA A 91 3.50 -11.50 -7.61
CA ALA A 91 3.21 -11.93 -6.25
C ALA A 91 3.48 -13.44 -6.09
N SER A 92 4.27 -13.79 -5.08
CA SER A 92 4.65 -15.16 -4.77
C SER A 92 4.71 -15.35 -3.25
N GLY A 93 4.78 -16.60 -2.80
CA GLY A 93 4.89 -16.90 -1.38
C GLY A 93 3.61 -16.65 -0.60
N CYS A 94 2.44 -16.79 -1.24
CA CYS A 94 1.16 -16.61 -0.57
C CYS A 94 1.03 -17.55 0.64
N PRO A 95 0.75 -17.00 1.85
CA PRO A 95 0.45 -17.82 3.02
C PRO A 95 -0.74 -18.75 2.76
N LYS A 96 -0.68 -19.99 3.29
CA LYS A 96 -1.76 -20.98 3.08
C LYS A 96 -3.13 -20.51 3.59
N ARG A 97 -3.15 -19.68 4.62
CA ARG A 97 -4.39 -19.13 5.21
C ARG A 97 -5.07 -18.07 4.36
N LEU A 98 -4.39 -17.51 3.37
CA LEU A 98 -4.91 -16.44 2.54
C LEU A 98 -5.42 -16.97 1.20
N ASN A 99 -6.48 -16.32 0.70
CA ASN A 99 -6.89 -16.51 -0.67
C ASN A 99 -5.84 -15.89 -1.61
N PRO A 100 -5.35 -16.63 -2.62
CA PRO A 100 -4.31 -16.12 -3.52
C PRO A 100 -4.69 -14.83 -4.25
N ALA A 101 -5.95 -14.65 -4.64
CA ALA A 101 -6.41 -13.43 -5.30
C ALA A 101 -6.36 -12.23 -4.37
N ILE A 102 -6.71 -12.39 -3.10
CA ILE A 102 -6.61 -11.34 -2.06
C ILE A 102 -5.13 -10.98 -1.84
N TYR A 103 -4.26 -11.97 -1.72
CA TYR A 103 -2.84 -11.75 -1.56
C TYR A 103 -2.24 -10.98 -2.74
N GLN A 104 -2.63 -11.33 -3.97
CA GLN A 104 -2.17 -10.64 -5.18
C GLN A 104 -2.65 -9.18 -5.22
N GLN A 105 -3.87 -8.91 -4.81
CA GLN A 105 -4.38 -7.53 -4.72
C GLN A 105 -3.62 -6.70 -3.69
N ALA A 106 -3.36 -7.26 -2.51
CA ALA A 106 -2.58 -6.59 -1.48
C ALA A 106 -1.16 -6.28 -1.97
N THR A 107 -0.50 -7.25 -2.59
CA THR A 107 0.85 -7.07 -3.15
C THR A 107 0.87 -6.03 -4.26
N SER A 108 -0.16 -5.98 -5.10
CA SER A 108 -0.25 -4.97 -6.15
C SER A 108 -0.39 -3.55 -5.59
N LEU A 109 -1.18 -3.38 -4.52
CA LEU A 109 -1.28 -2.09 -3.83
C LEU A 109 0.07 -1.66 -3.25
N GLU A 110 0.76 -2.57 -2.58
CA GLU A 110 2.08 -2.31 -2.02
C GLU A 110 3.10 -1.92 -3.11
N THR A 111 3.03 -2.58 -4.27
CA THR A 111 3.88 -2.26 -5.43
C THR A 111 3.65 -0.82 -5.89
N LEU A 112 2.40 -0.40 -6.02
CA LEU A 112 2.04 0.96 -6.40
C LEU A 112 2.53 1.97 -5.36
N ILE A 113 2.29 1.71 -4.09
CA ILE A 113 2.71 2.59 -3.00
C ILE A 113 4.23 2.75 -2.99
N GLY A 114 4.96 1.65 -3.11
CA GLY A 114 6.43 1.68 -3.15
C GLY A 114 6.97 2.49 -4.32
N TYR A 115 6.39 2.28 -5.50
CA TYR A 115 6.77 3.04 -6.70
C TYR A 115 6.54 4.54 -6.50
N LEU A 116 5.36 4.93 -6.08
CA LEU A 116 5.02 6.35 -5.90
C LEU A 116 5.82 7.00 -4.77
N TYR A 117 6.10 6.26 -3.71
CA TYR A 117 6.94 6.77 -2.63
C TYR A 117 8.33 7.19 -3.15
N LEU A 118 8.89 6.42 -4.06
CA LEU A 118 10.20 6.72 -4.64
C LEU A 118 10.15 7.76 -5.76
N CYS A 119 9.11 7.74 -6.61
CA CYS A 119 9.04 8.57 -7.82
C CYS A 119 8.18 9.82 -7.66
N ASP A 120 7.04 9.73 -6.99
CA ASP A 120 6.04 10.80 -6.95
C ASP A 120 5.31 10.81 -5.62
N PRO A 121 5.96 11.30 -4.55
CA PRO A 121 5.37 11.31 -3.22
C PRO A 121 4.13 12.22 -3.11
N GLN A 122 3.99 13.24 -3.95
CA GLN A 122 2.80 14.07 -3.98
C GLN A 122 1.59 13.29 -4.50
N ARG A 123 1.79 12.51 -5.56
CA ARG A 123 0.75 11.62 -6.07
C ARG A 123 0.36 10.57 -5.03
N LEU A 124 1.35 9.99 -4.34
CA LEU A 124 1.08 9.06 -3.24
C LEU A 124 0.23 9.72 -2.16
N ALA A 125 0.59 10.92 -1.73
CA ALA A 125 -0.18 11.66 -0.72
C ALA A 125 -1.63 11.86 -1.15
N TYR A 126 -1.86 12.22 -2.42
CA TYR A 126 -3.22 12.34 -2.95
C TYR A 126 -3.99 11.02 -2.87
N LEU A 127 -3.40 9.92 -3.34
CA LEU A 127 -4.07 8.62 -3.29
C LEU A 127 -4.36 8.17 -1.86
N LEU A 128 -3.44 8.41 -0.92
CA LEU A 128 -3.67 8.07 0.48
C LEU A 128 -4.87 8.83 1.09
N THR A 129 -5.16 10.06 0.61
CA THR A 129 -6.36 10.79 1.06
C THR A 129 -7.66 10.17 0.55
N GLN A 130 -7.61 9.33 -0.49
CA GLN A 130 -8.78 8.65 -1.04
C GLN A 130 -9.10 7.34 -0.31
N LEU A 131 -8.23 6.91 0.60
CA LEU A 131 -8.48 5.70 1.39
C LEU A 131 -9.54 5.95 2.46
N ASN A 132 -10.33 4.93 2.74
CA ASN A 132 -11.30 4.96 3.83
C ASN A 132 -10.92 3.91 4.88
N LEU A 133 -9.98 4.27 5.76
CA LEU A 133 -9.47 3.36 6.80
C LEU A 133 -10.53 3.01 7.86
N ASN A 134 -11.59 3.79 7.98
CA ASN A 134 -12.66 3.55 8.94
C ASN A 134 -13.86 2.81 8.32
N ALA A 135 -13.77 2.41 7.05
CA ALA A 135 -14.81 1.62 6.41
C ALA A 135 -14.97 0.26 7.10
N PRO A 136 -16.21 -0.25 7.24
CA PRO A 136 -16.39 -1.59 7.76
C PRO A 136 -15.77 -2.63 6.82
N PRO A 137 -15.29 -3.77 7.35
CA PRO A 137 -14.71 -4.83 6.51
C PRO A 137 -15.73 -5.32 5.48
N GLU A 138 -15.29 -5.45 4.24
CA GLU A 138 -16.09 -6.09 3.20
C GLU A 138 -16.05 -7.62 3.36
N SER A 139 -17.10 -8.29 2.89
CA SER A 139 -17.12 -9.74 2.84
C SER A 139 -16.08 -10.26 1.83
N LEU A 140 -15.54 -11.45 2.08
CA LEU A 140 -14.57 -12.07 1.20
C LEU A 140 -15.08 -12.19 -0.23
N GLU A 141 -16.38 -12.52 -0.40
CA GLU A 141 -17.01 -12.66 -1.70
C GLU A 141 -16.94 -11.37 -2.52
N ASN A 142 -17.08 -10.21 -1.87
CA ASN A 142 -17.02 -8.91 -2.52
C ASN A 142 -15.59 -8.51 -2.91
N LEU A 143 -14.57 -9.10 -2.28
CA LEU A 143 -13.16 -8.82 -2.54
C LEU A 143 -12.58 -9.70 -3.66
N LEU A 144 -13.22 -10.79 -3.97
CA LEU A 144 -12.77 -11.70 -5.02
C LEU A 144 -13.13 -11.17 -6.41
N PRO A 145 -12.25 -11.39 -7.41
CA PRO A 145 -12.52 -10.99 -8.79
C PRO A 145 -13.65 -11.85 -9.40
#